data_a890e9922cdf96d6fcf99bcdc9a1b386
#
_entry.id   a890e9922cdf96d6fcf99bcdc9a1b386
#
_cell.length_a   1.000
_cell.length_b   1.000
_cell.length_c   1.000
_cell.angle_alpha   90.00
_cell.angle_beta   90.00
_cell.angle_gamma   90.00
#
_symmetry.space_group_name_H-M   'P 1'
#
loop_
_entity.id
_entity.type
_entity.pdbx_description
1 polymer ?
#
loop_
_entity_poly.entity_id
_entity_poly.type
_entity_poly.pdbx_seq_one_letter_code
_entity_poly.pdbx_strand_id
1 'polypeptide(L)'
;MVLGLALATPLALAGAVFYLIHHIVVKANLFFIGGVAARICGSERLADMGGLYHRMPWLALLFAIPALSLAGIPPLSGFWAKFLLVKASLDAAAWWAAGIALLTGVFTLLSMNKIWNEAFLKAHPKGEAALQTPMPMRAAWVGMAGLAGLAVLTVLIGLAAGPLIDYAIAAAEQLSNPQAYLQPLRAAGGQ
;
A
#
# COMPACT_ATOMS: atom_id res chain seq x y z
N MET A 1 -2.31 -8.33 6.99
CA MET A 1 -1.21 -8.41 7.96
C MET A 1 -1.64 -9.15 9.24
N VAL A 2 -2.60 -8.65 10.02
CA VAL A 2 -3.11 -9.33 11.24
C VAL A 2 -3.55 -10.76 10.96
N LEU A 3 -4.23 -11.01 9.84
CA LEU A 3 -4.63 -12.35 9.41
C LEU A 3 -3.45 -13.33 9.29
N GLY A 4 -2.32 -12.87 8.71
CA GLY A 4 -1.13 -13.73 8.56
C GLY A 4 -0.49 -14.08 9.91
N LEU A 5 -0.51 -13.14 10.86
CA LEU A 5 -0.06 -13.40 12.23
C LEU A 5 -1.01 -14.37 12.97
N ALA A 6 -2.32 -14.23 12.76
CA ALA A 6 -3.33 -15.09 13.40
C ALA A 6 -3.28 -16.54 12.91
N LEU A 7 -2.96 -16.77 11.62
CA LEU A 7 -2.80 -18.12 11.08
C LEU A 7 -1.51 -18.81 11.53
N ALA A 8 -0.48 -18.04 11.90
CA ALA A 8 0.81 -18.49 12.44
C ALA A 8 1.52 -19.59 11.62
N THR A 9 1.17 -19.78 10.35
CA THR A 9 1.89 -20.70 9.44
C THR A 9 3.07 -19.99 8.78
N PRO A 10 4.15 -20.69 8.39
CA PRO A 10 5.30 -20.05 7.74
C PRO A 10 4.89 -19.22 6.51
N LEU A 11 4.01 -19.76 5.66
CA LEU A 11 3.52 -19.04 4.49
C LEU A 11 2.67 -17.81 4.85
N ALA A 12 1.86 -17.89 5.91
CA ALA A 12 1.05 -16.78 6.38
C ALA A 12 1.92 -15.66 6.98
N LEU A 13 2.98 -16.02 7.72
CA LEU A 13 3.96 -15.08 8.24
C LEU A 13 4.75 -14.41 7.11
N ALA A 14 5.20 -15.17 6.10
CA ALA A 14 5.82 -14.61 4.90
C ALA A 14 4.88 -13.63 4.19
N GLY A 15 3.60 -13.99 4.02
CA GLY A 15 2.57 -13.10 3.49
C GLY A 15 2.39 -11.83 4.34
N ALA A 16 2.47 -11.92 5.66
CA ALA A 16 2.39 -10.77 6.56
C ALA A 16 3.59 -9.84 6.42
N VAL A 17 4.81 -10.37 6.32
CA VAL A 17 6.06 -9.61 6.10
C VAL A 17 6.01 -8.90 4.74
N PHE A 18 5.70 -9.62 3.67
CA PHE A 18 5.55 -9.03 2.34
C PHE A 18 4.49 -7.93 2.32
N TYR A 19 3.33 -8.19 2.95
CA TYR A 19 2.25 -7.22 3.07
C TYR A 19 2.71 -5.96 3.82
N LEU A 20 3.50 -6.10 4.88
CA LEU A 20 4.02 -4.97 5.65
C LEU A 20 4.88 -4.05 4.77
N ILE A 21 5.84 -4.63 4.03
CA ILE A 21 6.75 -3.88 3.15
C ILE A 21 5.96 -3.16 2.05
N HIS A 22 5.08 -3.89 1.34
CA HIS A 22 4.17 -3.31 0.35
C HIS A 22 3.35 -2.16 0.93
N HIS A 23 2.73 -2.38 2.09
CA HIS A 23 1.81 -1.44 2.70
C HIS A 23 2.49 -0.13 3.13
N ILE A 24 3.74 -0.19 3.64
CA ILE A 24 4.53 0.99 4.00
C ILE A 24 4.74 1.87 2.76
N VAL A 25 5.20 1.30 1.64
CA VAL A 25 5.48 2.02 0.40
C VAL A 25 4.21 2.67 -0.15
N VAL A 26 3.14 1.88 -0.27
CA VAL A 26 1.87 2.34 -0.87
C VAL A 26 1.18 3.38 0.01
N LYS A 27 1.17 3.19 1.33
CA LYS A 27 0.58 4.16 2.27
C LYS A 27 1.36 5.47 2.28
N ALA A 28 2.69 5.42 2.32
CA ALA A 28 3.52 6.62 2.24
C ALA A 28 3.19 7.43 0.97
N ASN A 29 3.08 6.76 -0.19
CA ASN A 29 2.73 7.41 -1.45
C ASN A 29 1.33 8.06 -1.38
N LEU A 30 0.31 7.32 -0.92
CA LEU A 30 -1.05 7.85 -0.79
C LEU A 30 -1.14 9.05 0.16
N PHE A 31 -0.43 9.03 1.28
CA PHE A 31 -0.39 10.17 2.22
C PHE A 31 0.27 11.41 1.60
N PHE A 32 1.38 11.24 0.88
CA PHE A 32 2.00 12.36 0.19
C PHE A 32 1.10 12.95 -0.90
N ILE A 33 0.42 12.10 -1.69
CA ILE A 33 -0.56 12.54 -2.68
C ILE A 33 -1.71 13.29 -2.00
N GLY A 34 -2.22 12.76 -0.89
CA GLY A 34 -3.27 13.42 -0.10
C GLY A 34 -2.84 14.80 0.39
N GLY A 35 -1.60 14.96 0.87
CA GLY A 35 -1.06 16.25 1.28
C GLY A 35 -0.94 17.25 0.12
N VAL A 36 -0.52 16.79 -1.06
CA VAL A 36 -0.49 17.64 -2.27
C VAL A 36 -1.90 18.03 -2.70
N ALA A 37 -2.83 17.08 -2.72
CA ALA A 37 -4.23 17.32 -3.06
C ALA A 37 -4.89 18.32 -2.10
N ALA A 38 -4.71 18.14 -0.78
CA ALA A 38 -5.22 19.04 0.24
C ALA A 38 -4.69 20.46 0.08
N ARG A 39 -3.42 20.60 -0.24
CA ARG A 39 -2.79 21.91 -0.48
C ARG A 39 -3.39 22.63 -1.72
N ILE A 40 -3.63 21.88 -2.80
CA ILE A 40 -4.19 22.45 -4.03
C ILE A 40 -5.67 22.84 -3.83
N CYS A 41 -6.44 22.00 -3.16
CA CYS A 41 -7.86 22.24 -2.90
C CYS A 41 -8.11 23.20 -1.72
N GLY A 42 -7.08 23.51 -0.91
CA GLY A 42 -7.22 24.36 0.28
C GLY A 42 -8.03 23.72 1.41
N SER A 43 -8.26 22.40 1.38
CA SER A 43 -9.01 21.65 2.39
C SER A 43 -8.53 20.20 2.46
N GLU A 44 -8.52 19.62 3.67
CA GLU A 44 -8.25 18.20 3.89
C GLU A 44 -9.53 17.34 3.79
N ARG A 45 -10.69 17.96 3.72
CA ARG A 45 -11.96 17.25 3.66
C ARG A 45 -12.25 16.84 2.22
N LEU A 46 -12.47 15.54 2.01
CA LEU A 46 -12.76 14.96 0.69
C LEU A 46 -13.98 15.62 0.02
N ALA A 47 -14.99 16.01 0.80
CA ALA A 47 -16.19 16.68 0.29
C ALA A 47 -15.91 18.05 -0.36
N ASP A 48 -14.85 18.73 0.10
CA ASP A 48 -14.44 20.05 -0.38
C ASP A 48 -13.41 19.98 -1.51
N MET A 49 -12.94 18.76 -1.87
CA MET A 49 -12.02 18.52 -2.97
C MET A 49 -12.75 18.38 -4.31
N GLY A 50 -12.01 18.45 -5.40
CA GLY A 50 -12.52 18.23 -6.76
C GLY A 50 -11.63 18.86 -7.82
N GLY A 51 -11.83 18.47 -9.08
CA GLY A 51 -11.17 19.07 -10.24
C GLY A 51 -9.69 18.75 -10.44
N LEU A 52 -9.11 17.89 -9.59
CA LEU A 52 -7.67 17.60 -9.64
C LEU A 52 -7.23 16.88 -10.93
N TYR A 53 -8.12 16.12 -11.57
CA TYR A 53 -7.79 15.43 -12.82
C TYR A 53 -7.45 16.42 -13.95
N HIS A 54 -8.26 17.47 -14.10
CA HIS A 54 -8.03 18.49 -15.13
C HIS A 54 -6.83 19.39 -14.78
N ARG A 55 -6.64 19.68 -13.50
CA ARG A 55 -5.58 20.58 -13.04
C ARG A 55 -4.21 19.92 -13.00
N MET A 56 -4.15 18.64 -12.59
CA MET A 56 -2.91 17.87 -12.42
C MET A 56 -3.11 16.39 -12.82
N PRO A 57 -3.18 16.06 -14.12
CA PRO A 57 -3.42 14.69 -14.58
C PRO A 57 -2.32 13.72 -14.11
N TRP A 58 -1.08 14.20 -13.95
CA TRP A 58 0.02 13.38 -13.42
C TRP A 58 -0.19 12.97 -11.96
N LEU A 59 -0.79 13.84 -11.15
CA LEU A 59 -1.12 13.49 -9.77
C LEU A 59 -2.19 12.39 -9.72
N ALA A 60 -3.15 12.44 -10.64
CA ALA A 60 -4.17 11.40 -10.81
C ALA A 60 -3.51 10.05 -11.19
N LEU A 61 -2.59 10.03 -12.14
CA LEU A 61 -1.85 8.83 -12.50
C LEU A 61 -1.05 8.28 -11.31
N LEU A 62 -0.33 9.15 -10.60
CA LEU A 62 0.45 8.77 -9.42
C LEU A 62 -0.43 8.24 -8.28
N PHE A 63 -1.68 8.71 -8.15
CA PHE A 63 -2.66 8.16 -7.21
C PHE A 63 -3.18 6.79 -7.65
N ALA A 64 -3.44 6.60 -8.95
CA ALA A 64 -4.02 5.36 -9.46
C ALA A 64 -3.13 4.14 -9.15
N ILE A 65 -1.79 4.26 -9.30
CA ILE A 65 -0.85 3.17 -9.05
C ILE A 65 -0.95 2.62 -7.62
N PRO A 66 -0.73 3.41 -6.55
CA PRO A 66 -0.85 2.91 -5.18
C PRO A 66 -2.28 2.53 -4.80
N ALA A 67 -3.29 3.20 -5.33
CA ALA A 67 -4.70 2.88 -5.06
C ALA A 67 -5.08 1.49 -5.60
N LEU A 68 -4.73 1.19 -6.86
CA LEU A 68 -4.95 -0.11 -7.49
C LEU A 68 -4.08 -1.20 -6.84
N SER A 69 -2.84 -0.86 -6.44
CA SER A 69 -1.99 -1.77 -5.71
C SER A 69 -2.58 -2.13 -4.35
N LEU A 70 -3.09 -1.16 -3.59
CA LEU A 70 -3.74 -1.41 -2.30
C LEU A 70 -5.01 -2.25 -2.45
N ALA A 71 -5.76 -2.09 -3.55
CA ALA A 71 -6.89 -2.96 -3.88
C ALA A 71 -6.45 -4.40 -4.18
N GLY A 72 -5.22 -4.61 -4.66
CA GLY A 72 -4.66 -5.93 -4.97
C GLY A 72 -4.79 -6.31 -6.43
N ILE A 73 -4.73 -5.33 -7.34
CA ILE A 73 -4.84 -5.57 -8.79
C ILE A 73 -3.48 -5.97 -9.36
N PRO A 74 -3.40 -7.08 -10.14
CA PRO A 74 -2.19 -7.46 -10.86
C PRO A 74 -1.81 -6.38 -11.89
N PRO A 75 -0.54 -6.16 -12.21
CA PRO A 75 0.66 -6.84 -11.71
C PRO A 75 1.32 -6.15 -10.51
N LEU A 76 0.57 -5.35 -9.72
CA LEU A 76 1.11 -4.50 -8.66
C LEU A 76 1.43 -5.30 -7.39
N SER A 77 2.28 -4.72 -6.53
CA SER A 77 2.80 -5.38 -5.31
C SER A 77 1.70 -5.88 -4.35
N GLY A 78 0.57 -5.19 -4.25
CA GLY A 78 -0.54 -5.59 -3.38
C GLY A 78 -1.25 -6.86 -3.79
N PHE A 79 -1.18 -7.24 -5.06
CA PHE A 79 -1.68 -8.53 -5.53
C PHE A 79 -0.94 -9.69 -4.84
N TRP A 80 0.40 -9.67 -4.86
CA TRP A 80 1.21 -10.73 -4.25
C TRP A 80 1.02 -10.79 -2.74
N ALA A 81 0.94 -9.64 -2.07
CA ALA A 81 0.66 -9.55 -0.64
C ALA A 81 -0.64 -10.26 -0.26
N LYS A 82 -1.71 -10.03 -1.01
CA LYS A 82 -3.02 -10.67 -0.78
C LYS A 82 -3.03 -12.13 -1.22
N PHE A 83 -2.39 -12.43 -2.35
CA PHE A 83 -2.30 -13.79 -2.87
C PHE A 83 -1.65 -14.74 -1.86
N LEU A 84 -0.52 -14.36 -1.26
CA LEU A 84 0.16 -15.16 -0.24
C LEU A 84 -0.74 -15.41 0.97
N LEU A 85 -1.46 -14.39 1.45
CA LEU A 85 -2.36 -14.53 2.60
C LEU A 85 -3.57 -15.41 2.28
N VAL A 86 -4.18 -15.25 1.10
CA VAL A 86 -5.30 -16.08 0.66
C VAL A 86 -4.85 -17.52 0.49
N LYS A 87 -3.71 -17.75 -0.19
CA LYS A 87 -3.14 -19.08 -0.33
C LYS A 87 -2.88 -19.76 1.02
N ALA A 88 -2.21 -19.04 1.94
CA ALA A 88 -1.95 -19.55 3.28
C ALA A 88 -3.24 -19.88 4.06
N SER A 89 -4.29 -19.07 3.87
CA SER A 89 -5.61 -19.34 4.50
C SER A 89 -6.26 -20.59 3.95
N LEU A 90 -6.17 -20.81 2.63
CA LEU A 90 -6.70 -22.01 1.97
C LEU A 90 -5.92 -23.27 2.38
N ASP A 91 -4.57 -23.19 2.39
CA ASP A 91 -3.70 -24.29 2.82
C ASP A 91 -3.97 -24.70 4.27
N ALA A 92 -4.36 -23.75 5.13
CA ALA A 92 -4.74 -23.97 6.51
C ALA A 92 -6.23 -24.38 6.69
N ALA A 93 -6.97 -24.64 5.61
CA ALA A 93 -8.41 -24.90 5.60
C ALA A 93 -9.26 -23.80 6.29
N ALA A 94 -8.73 -22.59 6.42
CA ALA A 94 -9.40 -21.42 7.00
C ALA A 94 -10.18 -20.65 5.91
N TRP A 95 -11.19 -21.27 5.31
CA TRP A 95 -11.97 -20.74 4.18
C TRP A 95 -12.60 -19.38 4.44
N TRP A 96 -13.10 -19.18 5.67
CA TRP A 96 -13.67 -17.92 6.11
C TRP A 96 -12.63 -16.78 6.11
N ALA A 97 -11.37 -17.09 6.46
CA ALA A 97 -10.27 -16.12 6.48
C ALA A 97 -9.90 -15.70 5.05
N ALA A 98 -9.84 -16.65 4.10
CA ALA A 98 -9.68 -16.36 2.68
C ALA A 98 -10.81 -15.45 2.15
N GLY A 99 -12.06 -15.76 2.50
CA GLY A 99 -13.22 -14.96 2.12
C GLY A 99 -13.16 -13.52 2.65
N ILE A 100 -12.80 -13.34 3.93
CA ILE A 100 -12.63 -12.00 4.52
C ILE A 100 -11.48 -11.23 3.85
N ALA A 101 -10.36 -11.90 3.53
CA ALA A 101 -9.24 -11.25 2.85
C ALA A 101 -9.63 -10.73 1.46
N LEU A 102 -10.39 -11.51 0.69
CA LEU A 102 -10.91 -11.10 -0.62
C LEU A 102 -11.94 -9.97 -0.49
N LEU A 103 -12.88 -10.08 0.44
CA LEU A 103 -13.90 -9.05 0.69
C LEU A 103 -13.25 -7.71 1.10
N THR A 104 -12.21 -7.76 1.93
CA THR A 104 -11.42 -6.56 2.28
C THR A 104 -10.79 -5.93 1.03
N GLY A 105 -10.37 -6.73 0.04
CA GLY A 105 -9.90 -6.22 -1.25
C GLY A 105 -10.96 -5.43 -2.00
N VAL A 106 -12.18 -5.96 -2.07
CA VAL A 106 -13.32 -5.30 -2.71
C VAL A 106 -13.66 -3.97 -2.01
N PHE A 107 -13.77 -3.95 -0.68
CA PHE A 107 -14.01 -2.72 0.07
C PHE A 107 -12.89 -1.69 -0.09
N THR A 108 -11.65 -2.15 -0.20
CA THR A 108 -10.51 -1.25 -0.50
C THR A 108 -10.67 -0.62 -1.87
N LEU A 109 -11.03 -1.41 -2.90
CA LEU A 109 -11.29 -0.89 -4.24
C LEU A 109 -12.40 0.14 -4.25
N LEU A 110 -13.53 -0.15 -3.59
CA LEU A 110 -14.65 0.79 -3.48
C LEU A 110 -14.24 2.10 -2.77
N SER A 111 -13.44 2.00 -1.70
CA SER A 111 -12.93 3.18 -0.98
C SER A 111 -12.01 4.02 -1.84
N MET A 112 -11.08 3.39 -2.58
CA MET A 112 -10.17 4.10 -3.49
C MET A 112 -10.92 4.73 -4.66
N ASN A 113 -11.93 4.04 -5.22
CA ASN A 113 -12.80 4.58 -6.25
C ASN A 113 -13.60 5.80 -5.76
N LYS A 114 -14.08 5.77 -4.51
CA LYS A 114 -14.74 6.94 -3.90
C LYS A 114 -13.79 8.14 -3.83
N ILE A 115 -12.55 7.94 -3.36
CA ILE A 115 -11.54 9.01 -3.30
C ILE A 115 -11.24 9.53 -4.72
N TRP A 116 -11.10 8.63 -5.70
CA TRP A 116 -10.89 8.99 -7.10
C TRP A 116 -12.00 9.90 -7.64
N ASN A 117 -13.25 9.50 -7.44
CA ASN A 117 -14.39 10.27 -7.93
C ASN A 117 -14.49 11.64 -7.24
N GLU A 118 -14.36 11.69 -5.91
CA GLU A 118 -14.53 12.93 -5.14
C GLU A 118 -13.38 13.92 -5.34
N ALA A 119 -12.13 13.47 -5.34
CA ALA A 119 -10.99 14.37 -5.42
C ALA A 119 -10.58 14.70 -6.86
N PHE A 120 -10.68 13.73 -7.79
CA PHE A 120 -10.12 13.90 -9.13
C PHE A 120 -11.17 14.21 -10.18
N LEU A 121 -12.31 13.50 -10.21
CA LEU A 121 -13.31 13.65 -11.28
C LEU A 121 -14.38 14.68 -10.99
N LYS A 122 -14.90 14.75 -9.77
CA LYS A 122 -15.92 15.70 -9.37
C LYS A 122 -15.41 17.14 -9.57
N ALA A 123 -16.25 18.03 -10.08
CA ALA A 123 -15.96 19.45 -10.15
C ALA A 123 -15.71 20.03 -8.75
N HIS A 124 -14.76 20.97 -8.63
CA HIS A 124 -14.48 21.62 -7.34
C HIS A 124 -15.72 22.42 -6.86
N PRO A 125 -16.18 22.24 -5.60
CA PRO A 125 -17.42 22.86 -5.11
C PRO A 125 -17.48 24.38 -5.22
N LYS A 126 -16.31 25.04 -5.12
CA LYS A 126 -16.16 26.50 -5.21
C LYS A 126 -15.71 26.98 -6.61
N GLY A 127 -15.77 26.08 -7.62
CA GLY A 127 -15.30 26.35 -8.97
C GLY A 127 -13.77 26.20 -9.11
N GLU A 128 -13.28 26.08 -10.33
CA GLU A 128 -11.86 25.86 -10.65
C GLU A 128 -10.96 27.03 -10.23
N ALA A 129 -11.50 28.25 -10.17
CA ALA A 129 -10.77 29.43 -9.73
C ALA A 129 -10.37 29.39 -8.25
N ALA A 130 -11.01 28.55 -7.44
CA ALA A 130 -10.67 28.36 -6.04
C ALA A 130 -9.48 27.40 -5.83
N LEU A 131 -9.07 26.68 -6.86
CA LEU A 131 -7.88 25.82 -6.79
C LEU A 131 -6.62 26.69 -6.69
N GLN A 132 -5.87 26.49 -5.63
CA GLN A 132 -4.64 27.24 -5.41
C GLN A 132 -3.60 26.96 -6.51
N THR A 133 -2.78 27.96 -6.79
CA THR A 133 -1.64 27.78 -7.71
C THR A 133 -0.70 26.69 -7.20
N PRO A 134 -0.19 25.82 -8.08
CA PRO A 134 0.79 24.83 -7.71
C PRO A 134 1.98 25.46 -6.98
N MET A 135 2.63 24.70 -6.09
CA MET A 135 3.86 25.06 -5.41
C MET A 135 4.92 25.66 -6.37
N PRO A 136 5.84 26.52 -5.87
CA PRO A 136 6.97 26.99 -6.67
C PRO A 136 7.65 25.79 -7.35
N MET A 137 8.01 25.97 -8.62
CA MET A 137 8.40 24.89 -9.54
C MET A 137 9.42 23.91 -8.95
N ARG A 138 10.45 24.39 -8.22
CA ARG A 138 11.46 23.52 -7.60
C ARG A 138 10.87 22.60 -6.52
N ALA A 139 10.03 23.12 -5.64
CA ALA A 139 9.42 22.33 -4.56
C ALA A 139 8.39 21.32 -5.11
N ALA A 140 7.68 21.69 -6.19
CA ALA A 140 6.79 20.80 -6.90
C ALA A 140 7.54 19.62 -7.54
N TRP A 141 8.66 19.88 -8.21
CA TRP A 141 9.45 18.82 -8.85
C TRP A 141 10.05 17.83 -7.84
N VAL A 142 10.59 18.29 -6.72
CA VAL A 142 11.15 17.42 -5.67
C VAL A 142 10.04 16.54 -5.07
N GLY A 143 8.87 17.13 -4.77
CA GLY A 143 7.73 16.36 -4.26
C GLY A 143 7.22 15.33 -5.28
N MET A 144 7.08 15.73 -6.54
CA MET A 144 6.64 14.84 -7.63
C MET A 144 7.65 13.72 -7.90
N ALA A 145 8.96 13.97 -7.82
CA ALA A 145 9.98 12.95 -7.98
C ALA A 145 9.90 11.89 -6.86
N GLY A 146 9.66 12.31 -5.61
CA GLY A 146 9.44 11.39 -4.49
C GLY A 146 8.19 10.51 -4.69
N LEU A 147 7.08 11.11 -5.11
CA LEU A 147 5.84 10.39 -5.43
C LEU A 147 6.03 9.39 -6.58
N ALA A 148 6.71 9.83 -7.66
CA ALA A 148 7.02 8.97 -8.79
C ALA A 148 7.96 7.83 -8.39
N GLY A 149 8.97 8.09 -7.56
CA GLY A 149 9.87 7.07 -7.02
C GLY A 149 9.12 5.98 -6.24
N LEU A 150 8.20 6.36 -5.35
CA LEU A 150 7.37 5.41 -4.61
C LEU A 150 6.40 4.64 -5.52
N ALA A 151 5.84 5.29 -6.54
CA ALA A 151 4.97 4.63 -7.52
C ALA A 151 5.77 3.61 -8.35
N VAL A 152 6.95 3.99 -8.85
CA VAL A 152 7.87 3.08 -9.56
C VAL A 152 8.26 1.91 -8.67
N LEU A 153 8.64 2.16 -7.41
CA LEU A 153 8.95 1.10 -6.45
C LEU A 153 7.78 0.14 -6.25
N THR A 154 6.54 0.65 -6.17
CA THR A 154 5.33 -0.18 -6.08
C THR A 154 5.18 -1.12 -7.28
N VAL A 155 5.44 -0.60 -8.50
CA VAL A 155 5.39 -1.39 -9.73
C VAL A 155 6.54 -2.41 -9.79
N LEU A 156 7.76 -1.99 -9.44
CA LEU A 156 8.93 -2.87 -9.43
C LEU A 156 8.76 -4.05 -8.46
N ILE A 157 8.28 -3.79 -7.23
CA ILE A 157 7.96 -4.85 -6.27
C ILE A 157 6.89 -5.81 -6.83
N GLY A 158 5.94 -5.30 -7.62
CA GLY A 158 4.91 -6.12 -8.23
C GLY A 158 5.45 -7.01 -9.36
N LEU A 159 6.23 -6.43 -10.27
CA LEU A 159 6.80 -7.14 -11.44
C LEU A 159 7.94 -8.10 -11.06
N ALA A 160 8.72 -7.74 -10.05
CA ALA A 160 9.85 -8.52 -9.55
C ALA A 160 9.60 -9.00 -8.10
N ALA A 161 8.44 -9.61 -7.84
CA ALA A 161 8.03 -10.02 -6.50
C ALA A 161 8.86 -11.18 -5.94
N GLY A 162 9.46 -12.03 -6.81
CA GLY A 162 10.20 -13.24 -6.40
C GLY A 162 11.23 -12.99 -5.29
N PRO A 163 12.25 -12.15 -5.49
CA PRO A 163 13.26 -11.88 -4.48
C PRO A 163 12.71 -11.39 -3.14
N LEU A 164 11.64 -10.60 -3.17
CA LEU A 164 11.00 -10.11 -1.95
C LEU A 164 10.16 -11.21 -1.26
N ILE A 165 9.56 -12.11 -2.03
CA ILE A 165 8.87 -13.29 -1.50
C ILE A 165 9.88 -14.22 -0.83
N ASP A 166 11.03 -14.50 -1.47
CA ASP A 166 12.08 -15.32 -0.90
C ASP A 166 12.62 -14.74 0.42
N TYR A 167 12.86 -13.42 0.44
CA TYR A 167 13.21 -12.71 1.67
C TYR A 167 12.13 -12.83 2.76
N ALA A 168 10.86 -12.68 2.39
CA ALA A 168 9.76 -12.79 3.32
C ALA A 168 9.61 -14.21 3.89
N ILE A 169 9.87 -15.24 3.07
CA ILE A 169 9.90 -16.66 3.51
C ILE A 169 11.04 -16.86 4.50
N ALA A 170 12.25 -16.43 4.18
CA ALA A 170 13.40 -16.55 5.09
C ALA A 170 13.16 -15.84 6.44
N ALA A 171 12.56 -14.64 6.41
CA ALA A 171 12.18 -13.93 7.61
C ALA A 171 11.09 -14.67 8.43
N ALA A 172 10.11 -15.28 7.75
CA ALA A 172 9.08 -16.07 8.40
C ALA A 172 9.62 -17.34 9.07
N GLU A 173 10.59 -18.01 8.45
CA GLU A 173 11.28 -19.17 9.03
C GLU A 173 12.03 -18.79 10.31
N GLN A 174 12.74 -17.64 10.30
CA GLN A 174 13.41 -17.12 11.49
C GLN A 174 12.41 -16.80 12.61
N LEU A 175 11.29 -16.16 12.29
CA LEU A 175 10.23 -15.84 13.25
C LEU A 175 9.58 -17.10 13.84
N SER A 176 9.49 -18.18 13.05
CA SER A 176 8.90 -19.45 13.48
C SER A 176 9.85 -20.28 14.35
N ASN A 177 11.16 -20.02 14.31
CA ASN A 177 12.17 -20.74 15.08
C ASN A 177 12.97 -19.81 16.01
N PRO A 178 12.44 -19.50 17.22
CA PRO A 178 13.09 -18.60 18.16
C PRO A 178 14.40 -19.15 18.77
N GLN A 179 14.72 -20.43 18.57
CA GLN A 179 15.93 -21.06 19.11
C GLN A 179 17.22 -20.38 18.62
N ALA A 180 17.23 -19.91 17.37
CA ALA A 180 18.36 -19.19 16.81
C ALA A 180 18.72 -17.91 17.59
N TYR A 181 17.74 -17.28 18.26
CA TYR A 181 17.95 -16.10 19.11
C TYR A 181 18.19 -16.45 20.56
N LEU A 182 17.63 -17.56 21.06
CA LEU A 182 17.73 -17.94 22.46
C LEU A 182 19.05 -18.64 22.79
N GLN A 183 19.66 -19.37 21.84
CA GLN A 183 20.91 -20.07 22.05
C GLN A 183 22.09 -19.15 22.42
N PRO A 184 22.35 -18.05 21.70
CA PRO A 184 23.42 -17.12 22.05
C PRO A 184 23.19 -16.43 23.41
N LEU A 185 21.92 -16.11 23.74
CA LEU A 185 21.57 -15.48 25.00
C LEU A 185 21.75 -16.42 26.20
N ARG A 186 21.43 -17.72 26.03
CA ARG A 186 21.66 -18.75 27.05
C ARG A 186 23.15 -19.03 27.26
N ALA A 187 23.94 -19.01 26.17
CA ALA A 187 25.40 -19.17 26.24
C ALA A 187 26.06 -17.97 26.94
N ALA A 188 25.56 -16.76 26.76
CA ALA A 188 26.07 -15.54 27.38
C ALA A 188 25.63 -15.37 28.86
N GLY A 189 24.45 -15.88 29.23
CA GLY A 189 23.91 -15.78 30.60
C GLY A 189 24.29 -16.91 31.55
N GLY A 190 25.11 -17.89 31.08
CA GLY A 190 25.59 -19.03 31.84
C GLY A 190 27.07 -18.91 32.31
N GLN A 191 27.66 -17.69 32.29
CA GLN A 191 28.98 -17.39 32.86
C GLN A 191 28.83 -16.63 34.16
#